data_b0b949fd39f14b1565a15c6198604604
#
_entry.id   b0b949fd39f14b1565a15c6198604604
#
_cell.length_a   1.000
_cell.length_b   1.000
_cell.length_c   1.000
_cell.angle_alpha   90.00
_cell.angle_beta   90.00
_cell.angle_gamma   90.00
#
_symmetry.space_group_name_H-M   'P 1'
#
loop_
_entity.id
_entity.type
_entity.pdbx_description
1 polymer ?
#
loop_
_entity_poly.entity_id
_entity_poly.type
_entity_poly.pdbx_seq_one_letter_code
_entity_poly.pdbx_strand_id
1 'polypeptide(L)'
;IAPTRFFENGLPKDIAAFRKNTGISQFEKMLKNNIRLINKHFDKKEVFKRDAWKWYDPSYGSRGRLNHLLKYYNKFITLRTPHNAQPFLKSTFEDVWKNCEEELTGMSHHRFRSNNDYTPELFKTWQICSSNFIPYNTYKDSKMFPLIIKSKKAIKAVREQTYSLVCLNDNVHIRNYQQTMENIKSSFEAILPDKSSFER
;
A
#
# COMPACT_ATOMS: atom_id res chain seq x y z
N ILE A 1 -16.26 -7.70 -5.09
CA ILE A 1 -14.98 -8.41 -4.89
C ILE A 1 -15.11 -9.22 -3.61
N ALA A 2 -14.92 -10.55 -3.68
CA ALA A 2 -15.08 -11.43 -2.52
C ALA A 2 -14.04 -11.09 -1.41
N PRO A 3 -14.45 -11.08 -0.13
CA PRO A 3 -13.54 -10.83 1.00
C PRO A 3 -12.32 -11.76 1.03
N THR A 4 -12.47 -13.00 0.57
CA THR A 4 -11.41 -14.01 0.45
C THR A 4 -10.22 -13.61 -0.43
N ARG A 5 -10.39 -12.59 -1.28
CA ARG A 5 -9.28 -12.03 -2.06
C ARG A 5 -8.28 -11.28 -1.18
N PHE A 6 -8.78 -10.60 -0.15
CA PHE A 6 -7.99 -9.75 0.72
C PHE A 6 -7.61 -10.41 2.03
N PHE A 7 -8.39 -11.41 2.45
CA PHE A 7 -8.21 -12.11 3.71
C PHE A 7 -8.12 -13.61 3.50
N GLU A 8 -7.38 -14.26 4.38
CA GLU A 8 -7.30 -15.71 4.50
C GLU A 8 -7.21 -16.06 5.99
N ASN A 9 -8.08 -16.94 6.45
CA ASN A 9 -8.18 -17.33 7.88
C ASN A 9 -8.28 -16.13 8.82
N GLY A 10 -9.04 -15.09 8.43
CA GLY A 10 -9.22 -13.87 9.21
C GLY A 10 -8.03 -12.90 9.19
N LEU A 11 -6.94 -13.25 8.52
CA LEU A 11 -5.76 -12.39 8.39
C LEU A 11 -5.68 -11.74 7.00
N PRO A 12 -5.26 -10.47 6.92
CA PRO A 12 -5.09 -9.77 5.66
C PRO A 12 -3.90 -10.32 4.84
N LYS A 13 -4.08 -10.45 3.54
CA LYS A 13 -3.00 -10.79 2.60
C LYS A 13 -2.16 -9.56 2.30
N ASP A 14 -0.87 -9.61 2.56
CA ASP A 14 0.01 -8.46 2.33
C ASP A 14 1.46 -8.84 2.00
N ILE A 15 2.21 -7.86 1.49
CA ILE A 15 3.61 -8.01 1.12
C ILE A 15 4.52 -7.34 2.16
N ALA A 16 5.30 -8.14 2.88
CA ALA A 16 6.33 -7.67 3.81
C ALA A 16 7.69 -7.51 3.09
N ALA A 17 7.82 -6.54 2.22
CA ALA A 17 9.03 -6.32 1.44
C ALA A 17 9.59 -4.90 1.62
N PHE A 18 10.88 -4.79 1.89
CA PHE A 18 11.58 -3.52 2.03
C PHE A 18 11.73 -2.79 0.70
N ARG A 19 11.77 -1.46 0.76
CA ARG A 19 12.15 -0.59 -0.35
C ARG A 19 13.07 0.54 0.11
N LYS A 20 13.87 1.06 -0.81
CA LYS A 20 14.59 2.31 -0.57
C LYS A 20 13.60 3.46 -0.42
N ASN A 21 13.94 4.38 0.46
CA ASN A 21 13.24 5.64 0.66
C ASN A 21 14.27 6.78 0.69
N THR A 22 14.20 7.67 -0.29
CA THR A 22 15.15 8.78 -0.42
C THR A 22 14.87 9.90 0.58
N GLY A 23 13.60 10.06 0.97
CA GLY A 23 13.13 11.15 1.84
C GLY A 23 13.10 12.51 1.14
N ILE A 24 13.09 12.53 -0.19
CA ILE A 24 13.04 13.77 -0.98
C ILE A 24 11.65 14.38 -0.90
N SER A 25 10.62 13.63 -1.24
CA SER A 25 9.23 14.11 -1.20
C SER A 25 8.70 14.19 0.23
N GLN A 26 7.67 15.03 0.44
CA GLN A 26 6.96 15.12 1.70
C GLN A 26 6.42 13.74 2.13
N PHE A 27 5.82 13.00 1.20
CA PHE A 27 5.32 11.64 1.47
C PHE A 27 6.43 10.70 1.95
N GLU A 28 7.62 10.74 1.34
CA GLU A 28 8.75 9.91 1.77
C GLU A 28 9.31 10.30 3.14
N LYS A 29 9.25 11.60 3.50
CA LYS A 29 9.61 12.07 4.86
C LYS A 29 8.64 11.50 5.89
N MET A 30 7.34 11.56 5.62
CA MET A 30 6.32 10.98 6.49
C MET A 30 6.47 9.46 6.64
N LEU A 31 6.80 8.74 5.56
CA LEU A 31 7.13 7.32 5.66
C LEU A 31 8.37 7.05 6.53
N LYS A 32 9.35 7.95 6.55
CA LYS A 32 10.48 7.83 7.49
C LYS A 32 10.02 8.02 8.94
N ASN A 33 9.05 8.92 9.20
CA ASN A 33 8.48 9.08 10.53
C ASN A 33 7.74 7.80 10.96
N ASN A 34 6.93 7.21 10.07
CA ASN A 34 6.31 5.91 10.35
C ASN A 34 7.36 4.88 10.79
N ILE A 35 8.47 4.77 10.04
CA ILE A 35 9.52 3.79 10.34
C ILE A 35 10.27 4.10 11.64
N ARG A 36 10.46 5.39 11.99
CA ARG A 36 11.03 5.75 13.30
C ARG A 36 10.13 5.27 14.43
N LEU A 37 8.82 5.49 14.28
CA LEU A 37 7.83 5.05 15.28
C LEU A 37 7.78 3.53 15.36
N ILE A 38 7.77 2.82 14.25
CA ILE A 38 7.86 1.35 14.22
C ILE A 38 9.10 0.85 14.94
N ASN A 39 10.27 1.43 14.69
CA ASN A 39 11.52 1.04 15.35
C ASN A 39 11.59 1.41 16.84
N LYS A 40 10.68 2.27 17.33
CA LYS A 40 10.51 2.56 18.77
C LYS A 40 9.76 1.44 19.47
N HIS A 41 8.81 0.79 18.77
CA HIS A 41 7.91 -0.21 19.35
C HIS A 41 8.27 -1.66 19.00
N PHE A 42 9.01 -1.91 17.93
CA PHE A 42 9.34 -3.26 17.47
C PHE A 42 10.86 -3.46 17.34
N ASP A 43 11.37 -4.53 17.94
CA ASP A 43 12.71 -5.02 17.66
C ASP A 43 12.67 -5.93 16.42
N LYS A 44 13.41 -5.56 15.38
CA LYS A 44 13.45 -6.34 14.15
C LYS A 44 13.98 -7.76 14.36
N LYS A 45 14.96 -7.95 15.24
CA LYS A 45 15.53 -9.28 15.51
C LYS A 45 14.47 -10.20 16.10
N GLU A 46 13.69 -9.71 17.05
CA GLU A 46 12.62 -10.49 17.66
C GLU A 46 11.49 -10.80 16.68
N VAL A 47 11.09 -9.84 15.84
CA VAL A 47 10.09 -10.07 14.79
C VAL A 47 10.59 -11.12 13.79
N PHE A 48 11.84 -11.05 13.37
CA PHE A 48 12.41 -12.01 12.42
C PHE A 48 12.68 -13.38 13.06
N LYS A 49 13.04 -13.43 14.35
CA LYS A 49 13.15 -14.69 15.08
C LYS A 49 11.82 -15.44 15.13
N ARG A 50 10.71 -14.72 15.33
CA ARG A 50 9.36 -15.29 15.40
C ARG A 50 8.83 -15.73 14.04
N ASP A 51 8.97 -14.88 13.01
CA ASP A 51 8.24 -15.01 11.74
C ASP A 51 9.09 -14.73 10.49
N ALA A 52 10.38 -15.07 10.49
CA ALA A 52 11.27 -14.83 9.36
C ALA A 52 10.72 -15.34 8.01
N TRP A 53 10.01 -16.48 8.02
CA TRP A 53 9.42 -17.08 6.83
C TRP A 53 8.43 -16.16 6.12
N LYS A 54 7.67 -15.33 6.86
CA LYS A 54 6.75 -14.32 6.29
C LYS A 54 7.49 -13.21 5.54
N TRP A 55 8.71 -12.87 5.98
CA TRP A 55 9.54 -11.83 5.39
C TRP A 55 10.34 -12.32 4.18
N TYR A 56 10.60 -13.63 4.13
CA TYR A 56 11.36 -14.27 3.04
C TYR A 56 10.47 -15.09 2.11
N ASP A 57 9.16 -14.86 2.11
CA ASP A 57 8.22 -15.61 1.30
C ASP A 57 8.58 -15.56 -0.20
N PRO A 58 8.70 -16.72 -0.87
CA PRO A 58 9.08 -16.79 -2.28
C PRO A 58 8.13 -16.05 -3.22
N SER A 59 6.86 -15.88 -2.84
CA SER A 59 5.86 -15.18 -3.66
C SER A 59 6.23 -13.72 -3.94
N TYR A 60 7.06 -13.10 -3.10
CA TYR A 60 7.53 -11.74 -3.28
C TYR A 60 8.47 -11.57 -4.49
N GLY A 61 9.15 -12.64 -4.92
CA GLY A 61 10.06 -12.64 -6.05
C GLY A 61 11.15 -11.55 -5.92
N SER A 62 11.40 -10.83 -7.00
CA SER A 62 12.42 -9.77 -6.99
C SER A 62 12.16 -8.62 -5.99
N ARG A 63 10.92 -8.45 -5.53
CA ARG A 63 10.56 -7.41 -4.56
C ARG A 63 11.08 -7.72 -3.16
N GLY A 64 11.27 -9.01 -2.82
CA GLY A 64 11.84 -9.47 -1.56
C GLY A 64 13.36 -9.36 -1.45
N ARG A 65 14.08 -9.02 -2.52
CA ARG A 65 15.57 -9.01 -2.52
C ARG A 65 16.19 -8.17 -1.40
N LEU A 66 15.61 -7.00 -1.11
CA LEU A 66 16.13 -6.15 -0.03
C LEU A 66 15.97 -6.79 1.35
N ASN A 67 14.99 -7.66 1.56
CA ASN A 67 14.84 -8.37 2.82
C ASN A 67 16.06 -9.27 3.08
N HIS A 68 16.52 -9.98 2.05
CA HIS A 68 17.73 -10.82 2.13
C HIS A 68 19.01 -10.00 2.32
N LEU A 69 19.17 -8.91 1.55
CA LEU A 69 20.35 -8.02 1.65
C LEU A 69 20.44 -7.36 3.04
N LEU A 70 19.31 -7.05 3.65
CA LEU A 70 19.23 -6.38 4.94
C LEU A 70 18.99 -7.36 6.10
N LYS A 71 19.27 -8.66 5.91
CA LYS A 71 19.07 -9.69 6.93
C LYS A 71 19.71 -9.31 8.27
N TYR A 72 20.94 -8.83 8.25
CA TYR A 72 21.71 -8.48 9.44
C TYR A 72 21.58 -7.02 9.89
N TYR A 73 20.81 -6.21 9.15
CA TYR A 73 20.54 -4.84 9.55
C TYR A 73 19.45 -4.82 10.63
N ASN A 74 19.75 -4.22 11.77
CA ASN A 74 18.95 -4.35 13.01
C ASN A 74 17.70 -3.46 13.08
N LYS A 75 17.41 -2.66 12.05
CA LYS A 75 16.27 -1.75 12.03
C LYS A 75 15.34 -2.07 10.87
N PHE A 76 14.06 -1.79 11.03
CA PHE A 76 13.14 -1.73 9.91
C PHE A 76 13.45 -0.53 9.04
N ILE A 77 13.24 -0.67 7.75
CA ILE A 77 13.21 0.42 6.78
C ILE A 77 11.84 0.44 6.12
N THR A 78 11.58 1.43 5.27
CA THR A 78 10.31 1.60 4.58
C THR A 78 9.89 0.32 3.84
N LEU A 79 8.65 -0.10 4.04
CA LEU A 79 8.05 -1.21 3.31
C LEU A 79 7.45 -0.75 1.97
N ARG A 80 7.27 -1.68 1.07
CA ARG A 80 6.52 -1.47 -0.17
C ARG A 80 5.04 -1.34 0.13
N THR A 81 4.44 -0.28 -0.37
CA THR A 81 3.00 -0.03 -0.29
C THR A 81 2.46 0.12 -1.70
N PRO A 82 1.87 -0.93 -2.29
CA PRO A 82 1.22 -0.81 -3.58
C PRO A 82 -0.01 0.11 -3.48
N HIS A 83 -0.27 0.88 -4.54
CA HIS A 83 -1.50 1.66 -4.66
C HIS A 83 -2.65 0.72 -5.06
N ASN A 84 -3.19 0.03 -4.08
CA ASN A 84 -4.33 -0.88 -4.20
C ASN A 84 -5.19 -0.81 -2.93
N ALA A 85 -6.29 -1.54 -2.90
CA ALA A 85 -7.03 -1.76 -1.68
C ALA A 85 -6.11 -2.45 -0.65
N GLN A 86 -6.07 -1.90 0.56
CA GLN A 86 -5.26 -2.43 1.65
C GLN A 86 -6.19 -2.97 2.73
N PRO A 87 -6.13 -4.27 3.03
CA PRO A 87 -6.91 -4.86 4.10
C PRO A 87 -6.28 -4.58 5.46
N PHE A 88 -7.11 -4.19 6.42
CA PHE A 88 -6.70 -3.93 7.80
C PHE A 88 -7.58 -4.69 8.79
N LEU A 89 -6.97 -5.08 9.91
CA LEU A 89 -7.69 -5.55 11.08
C LEU A 89 -8.08 -4.34 11.95
N LYS A 90 -9.29 -4.35 12.48
CA LYS A 90 -9.74 -3.33 13.45
C LYS A 90 -8.82 -3.28 14.65
N SER A 91 -8.41 -4.45 15.17
CA SER A 91 -7.46 -4.56 16.27
C SER A 91 -6.11 -3.89 16.01
N THR A 92 -5.66 -3.80 14.74
CA THR A 92 -4.44 -3.05 14.41
C THR A 92 -4.61 -1.56 14.69
N PHE A 93 -5.77 -0.97 14.35
CA PHE A 93 -6.03 0.43 14.65
C PHE A 93 -6.10 0.67 16.15
N GLU A 94 -6.78 -0.19 16.89
CA GLU A 94 -6.90 -0.11 18.34
C GLU A 94 -5.51 -0.19 19.01
N ASP A 95 -4.66 -1.10 18.55
CA ASP A 95 -3.30 -1.29 19.09
C ASP A 95 -2.39 -0.08 18.77
N VAL A 96 -2.42 0.42 17.53
CA VAL A 96 -1.64 1.61 17.15
C VAL A 96 -2.09 2.84 17.94
N TRP A 97 -3.39 3.08 18.06
CA TRP A 97 -3.89 4.20 18.86
C TRP A 97 -3.51 4.09 20.33
N LYS A 98 -3.61 2.91 20.92
CA LYS A 98 -3.23 2.67 22.30
C LYS A 98 -1.74 2.97 22.57
N ASN A 99 -0.86 2.64 21.61
CA ASN A 99 0.59 2.77 21.79
C ASN A 99 1.18 4.08 21.25
N CYS A 100 0.45 4.82 20.42
CA CYS A 100 0.92 6.02 19.72
C CYS A 100 -0.11 7.17 19.82
N GLU A 101 -0.88 7.23 20.91
CA GLU A 101 -1.96 8.20 21.08
C GLU A 101 -1.46 9.65 21.00
N GLU A 102 -0.34 9.95 21.64
CA GLU A 102 0.24 11.29 21.64
C GLU A 102 0.62 11.73 20.21
N GLU A 103 1.34 10.89 19.49
CA GLU A 103 1.79 11.17 18.13
C GLU A 103 0.63 11.32 17.15
N LEU A 104 -0.39 10.46 17.23
CA LEU A 104 -1.54 10.51 16.35
C LEU A 104 -2.49 11.66 16.68
N THR A 105 -2.72 11.94 17.95
CA THR A 105 -3.52 13.09 18.41
C THR A 105 -2.85 14.39 17.99
N GLY A 106 -1.54 14.52 18.21
CA GLY A 106 -0.78 15.68 17.77
C GLY A 106 -0.94 15.95 16.27
N MET A 107 -0.83 14.89 15.44
CA MET A 107 -1.03 14.99 14.00
C MET A 107 -2.48 15.39 13.64
N SER A 108 -3.48 14.88 14.36
CA SER A 108 -4.91 15.12 14.06
C SER A 108 -5.32 16.60 14.18
N HIS A 109 -4.57 17.40 14.90
CA HIS A 109 -4.76 18.85 15.03
C HIS A 109 -4.20 19.65 13.84
N HIS A 110 -3.44 19.03 12.96
CA HIS A 110 -2.88 19.72 11.79
C HIS A 110 -3.96 19.92 10.72
N ARG A 111 -4.21 21.18 10.37
CA ARG A 111 -5.12 21.54 9.26
C ARG A 111 -4.61 21.04 7.90
N PHE A 112 -3.31 21.09 7.72
CA PHE A 112 -2.63 20.67 6.49
C PHE A 112 -1.52 19.70 6.83
N ARG A 113 -1.28 18.77 5.91
CA ARG A 113 -0.21 17.77 6.01
C ARG A 113 1.17 18.42 6.15
N SER A 114 1.93 17.99 7.13
CA SER A 114 3.30 18.46 7.40
C SER A 114 4.34 17.36 7.14
N ASN A 115 5.62 17.74 7.11
CA ASN A 115 6.71 16.77 6.98
C ASN A 115 6.87 15.86 8.21
N ASN A 116 6.30 16.26 9.35
CA ASN A 116 6.40 15.55 10.62
C ASN A 116 5.23 14.58 10.87
N ASP A 117 4.22 14.60 9.98
CA ASP A 117 3.05 13.76 10.13
C ASP A 117 3.36 12.29 9.82
N TYR A 118 2.40 11.44 10.11
CA TYR A 118 2.39 10.03 9.78
C TYR A 118 1.42 9.77 8.61
N THR A 119 1.54 8.61 8.00
CA THR A 119 0.66 8.19 6.90
C THR A 119 -0.08 6.91 7.27
N PRO A 120 -1.18 6.56 6.60
CA PRO A 120 -1.90 5.30 6.83
C PRO A 120 -1.01 4.05 6.72
N GLU A 121 0.13 4.13 6.01
CA GLU A 121 1.12 3.06 5.94
C GLU A 121 1.75 2.72 7.29
N LEU A 122 1.59 3.57 8.33
CA LEU A 122 1.95 3.24 9.70
C LEU A 122 1.17 2.01 10.17
N PHE A 123 -0.15 2.02 10.02
CA PHE A 123 -1.02 0.91 10.42
C PHE A 123 -0.68 -0.38 9.67
N LYS A 124 -0.42 -0.27 8.36
CA LYS A 124 0.04 -1.41 7.57
C LYS A 124 1.35 -1.98 8.08
N THR A 125 2.34 -1.12 8.31
CA THR A 125 3.66 -1.55 8.78
C THR A 125 3.57 -2.16 10.17
N TRP A 126 2.74 -1.58 11.05
CA TRP A 126 2.46 -2.12 12.38
C TRP A 126 1.87 -3.52 12.30
N GLN A 127 0.83 -3.70 11.48
CA GLN A 127 0.17 -4.99 11.25
C GLN A 127 1.16 -6.07 10.77
N ILE A 128 2.06 -5.71 9.86
CA ILE A 128 3.11 -6.59 9.36
C ILE A 128 4.13 -6.92 10.47
N CYS A 129 4.59 -5.93 11.24
CA CYS A 129 5.52 -6.13 12.35
C CYS A 129 4.91 -6.94 13.51
N SER A 130 3.60 -6.83 13.72
CA SER A 130 2.83 -7.67 14.66
C SER A 130 2.58 -9.09 14.13
N SER A 131 3.02 -9.42 12.91
CA SER A 131 2.79 -10.70 12.22
C SER A 131 1.31 -11.03 11.92
N ASN A 132 0.45 -10.03 11.97
CA ASN A 132 -0.99 -10.16 11.71
C ASN A 132 -1.31 -10.06 10.21
N PHE A 133 -0.67 -10.90 9.40
CA PHE A 133 -0.88 -10.96 7.95
C PHE A 133 -0.50 -12.32 7.37
N ILE A 134 -1.02 -12.62 6.19
CA ILE A 134 -0.60 -13.74 5.35
C ILE A 134 0.32 -13.21 4.25
N PRO A 135 1.52 -13.80 4.07
CA PRO A 135 2.44 -13.41 3.02
C PRO A 135 1.81 -13.57 1.64
N TYR A 136 1.75 -12.48 0.87
CA TYR A 136 1.18 -12.50 -0.46
C TYR A 136 1.74 -11.36 -1.31
N ASN A 137 2.04 -11.63 -2.57
CA ASN A 137 2.46 -10.60 -3.49
C ASN A 137 1.26 -9.86 -4.09
N THR A 138 0.76 -8.86 -3.39
CA THR A 138 -0.41 -8.06 -3.77
C THR A 138 -0.25 -7.33 -5.12
N TYR A 139 0.96 -7.22 -5.66
CA TYR A 139 1.21 -6.69 -7.01
C TYR A 139 0.76 -7.64 -8.15
N LYS A 140 0.41 -8.90 -7.85
CA LYS A 140 -0.14 -9.82 -8.85
C LYS A 140 -1.55 -9.42 -9.24
N ASP A 141 -2.33 -8.93 -8.29
CA ASP A 141 -3.76 -8.64 -8.48
C ASP A 141 -4.04 -7.17 -8.79
N SER A 142 -3.04 -6.31 -8.59
CA SER A 142 -3.24 -4.86 -8.66
C SER A 142 -2.16 -4.15 -9.47
N LYS A 143 -2.59 -3.09 -10.17
CA LYS A 143 -1.67 -2.23 -10.92
C LYS A 143 -2.06 -0.77 -10.81
N MET A 144 -1.07 0.06 -10.49
CA MET A 144 -1.20 1.51 -10.60
C MET A 144 -0.66 1.99 -11.95
N PHE A 145 -1.42 2.83 -12.62
CA PHE A 145 -1.05 3.48 -13.87
C PHE A 145 -1.01 4.99 -13.66
N PRO A 146 0.18 5.62 -13.70
CA PRO A 146 0.27 7.07 -13.77
C PRO A 146 -0.19 7.53 -15.14
N LEU A 147 -1.30 8.25 -15.23
CA LEU A 147 -1.96 8.60 -16.47
C LEU A 147 -1.15 9.55 -17.36
N ILE A 148 -0.21 10.31 -16.78
CA ILE A 148 0.70 11.17 -17.52
C ILE A 148 1.47 10.40 -18.63
N ILE A 149 1.93 9.19 -18.29
CA ILE A 149 2.84 8.42 -19.15
C ILE A 149 2.30 7.07 -19.58
N LYS A 150 1.23 6.58 -18.95
CA LYS A 150 0.72 5.21 -19.15
C LYS A 150 -0.77 5.12 -19.45
N SER A 151 -1.40 6.21 -19.91
CA SER A 151 -2.85 6.23 -20.21
C SER A 151 -3.27 5.12 -21.17
N LYS A 152 -2.56 4.91 -22.28
CA LYS A 152 -2.85 3.81 -23.24
C LYS A 152 -2.79 2.43 -22.59
N LYS A 153 -1.82 2.20 -21.68
CA LYS A 153 -1.72 0.92 -20.96
C LYS A 153 -2.83 0.76 -19.93
N ALA A 154 -3.24 1.86 -19.30
CA ALA A 154 -4.37 1.89 -18.37
C ALA A 154 -5.68 1.52 -19.09
N ILE A 155 -5.97 2.17 -20.20
CA ILE A 155 -7.13 1.91 -21.06
C ILE A 155 -7.18 0.43 -21.47
N LYS A 156 -6.05 -0.11 -21.95
CA LYS A 156 -5.95 -1.52 -22.33
C LYS A 156 -6.25 -2.44 -21.14
N ALA A 157 -5.63 -2.15 -19.98
CA ALA A 157 -5.79 -2.97 -18.78
C ALA A 157 -7.24 -2.97 -18.27
N VAL A 158 -7.96 -1.85 -18.37
CA VAL A 158 -9.40 -1.77 -18.02
C VAL A 158 -10.21 -2.60 -19.00
N ARG A 159 -10.07 -2.40 -20.32
CA ARG A 159 -10.83 -3.15 -21.34
C ARG A 159 -10.63 -4.65 -21.28
N GLU A 160 -9.38 -5.08 -21.09
CA GLU A 160 -9.02 -6.50 -21.02
C GLU A 160 -9.18 -7.10 -19.62
N GLN A 161 -9.58 -6.29 -18.61
CA GLN A 161 -9.71 -6.70 -17.21
C GLN A 161 -8.48 -7.49 -16.71
N THR A 162 -7.27 -7.02 -17.11
CA THR A 162 -5.99 -7.71 -16.85
C THR A 162 -5.68 -7.85 -15.37
N TYR A 163 -6.14 -6.90 -14.55
CA TYR A 163 -5.95 -6.85 -13.11
C TYR A 163 -7.28 -6.76 -12.40
N SER A 164 -7.36 -7.39 -11.25
CA SER A 164 -8.54 -7.33 -10.39
C SER A 164 -8.75 -5.95 -9.77
N LEU A 165 -7.64 -5.22 -9.57
CA LEU A 165 -7.63 -3.88 -9.02
C LEU A 165 -6.74 -3.00 -9.89
N VAL A 166 -7.31 -1.92 -10.38
CA VAL A 166 -6.59 -0.91 -11.17
C VAL A 166 -6.68 0.43 -10.45
N CYS A 167 -5.52 1.02 -10.15
CA CYS A 167 -5.43 2.39 -9.68
C CYS A 167 -5.06 3.30 -10.85
N LEU A 168 -5.96 4.19 -11.22
CA LEU A 168 -5.73 5.23 -12.23
C LEU A 168 -5.27 6.48 -11.47
N ASN A 169 -3.96 6.76 -11.53
CA ASN A 169 -3.37 7.90 -10.82
C ASN A 169 -3.39 9.12 -11.71
N ASP A 170 -4.33 10.01 -11.43
CA ASP A 170 -4.50 11.29 -12.10
C ASP A 170 -3.47 12.32 -11.64
N ASN A 171 -3.17 13.30 -12.50
CA ASN A 171 -2.27 14.40 -12.20
C ASN A 171 -2.57 15.59 -13.11
N VAL A 172 -2.38 16.80 -12.59
CA VAL A 172 -2.60 18.07 -13.32
C VAL A 172 -1.77 18.25 -14.60
N HIS A 173 -0.74 17.44 -14.78
CA HIS A 173 0.16 17.50 -15.93
C HIS A 173 -0.19 16.51 -17.05
N ILE A 174 -1.40 15.94 -17.07
CA ILE A 174 -1.84 15.04 -18.16
C ILE A 174 -2.00 15.87 -19.44
N ARG A 175 -1.25 15.49 -20.48
CA ARG A 175 -1.45 16.05 -21.81
C ARG A 175 -2.79 15.56 -22.36
N ASN A 176 -3.55 16.44 -23.00
CA ASN A 176 -4.87 16.13 -23.56
C ASN A 176 -5.78 15.45 -22.51
N TYR A 177 -5.94 16.10 -21.36
CA TYR A 177 -6.71 15.58 -20.22
C TYR A 177 -8.10 15.09 -20.66
N GLN A 178 -8.85 15.94 -21.38
CA GLN A 178 -10.21 15.62 -21.83
C GLN A 178 -10.25 14.34 -22.65
N GLN A 179 -9.42 14.21 -23.68
CA GLN A 179 -9.35 13.00 -24.50
C GLN A 179 -8.94 11.76 -23.68
N THR A 180 -8.04 11.92 -22.71
CA THR A 180 -7.64 10.81 -21.83
C THR A 180 -8.80 10.35 -20.98
N MET A 181 -9.59 11.27 -20.41
CA MET A 181 -10.75 10.94 -19.58
C MET A 181 -11.88 10.31 -20.43
N GLU A 182 -12.14 10.81 -21.62
CA GLU A 182 -13.11 10.22 -22.57
C GLU A 182 -12.73 8.77 -22.92
N ASN A 183 -11.47 8.51 -23.23
CA ASN A 183 -10.97 7.17 -23.53
C ASN A 183 -11.09 6.21 -22.33
N ILE A 184 -10.83 6.70 -21.12
CA ILE A 184 -11.01 5.93 -19.88
C ILE A 184 -12.49 5.64 -19.66
N LYS A 185 -13.36 6.65 -19.78
CA LYS A 185 -14.81 6.50 -19.66
C LYS A 185 -15.32 5.44 -20.66
N SER A 186 -15.00 5.57 -21.93
CA SER A 186 -15.35 4.59 -22.97
C SER A 186 -14.83 3.18 -22.68
N SER A 187 -13.71 3.07 -21.94
CA SER A 187 -13.17 1.75 -21.55
C SER A 187 -14.01 1.10 -20.45
N PHE A 188 -14.53 1.90 -19.52
CA PHE A 188 -15.45 1.40 -18.49
C PHE A 188 -16.82 1.08 -19.08
N GLU A 189 -17.36 1.93 -19.95
CA GLU A 189 -18.64 1.67 -20.63
C GLU A 189 -18.61 0.38 -21.46
N ALA A 190 -17.45 0.02 -22.03
CA ALA A 190 -17.30 -1.22 -22.79
C ALA A 190 -17.39 -2.50 -21.91
N ILE A 191 -17.07 -2.41 -20.61
CA ILE A 191 -17.10 -3.57 -19.69
C ILE A 191 -18.26 -3.48 -18.68
N LEU A 192 -18.88 -2.32 -18.54
CA LEU A 192 -20.02 -2.02 -17.69
C LEU A 192 -21.04 -1.18 -18.50
N PRO A 193 -21.71 -1.79 -19.49
CA PRO A 193 -22.61 -1.05 -20.40
C PRO A 193 -23.89 -0.57 -19.72
N ASP A 194 -24.35 -1.31 -18.72
CA ASP A 194 -25.60 -1.02 -18.04
C ASP A 194 -25.35 -0.15 -16.80
N LYS A 195 -26.20 0.86 -16.62
CA LYS A 195 -26.18 1.66 -15.40
C LYS A 195 -26.63 0.81 -14.20
N SER A 196 -25.94 0.98 -13.07
CA SER A 196 -26.39 0.41 -11.80
C SER A 196 -27.67 1.12 -11.30
N SER A 197 -28.42 0.47 -10.42
CA SER A 197 -29.69 1.01 -9.89
C SER A 197 -29.54 2.32 -9.11
N PHE A 198 -28.35 2.68 -8.68
CA PHE A 198 -28.04 3.92 -7.94
C PHE A 198 -27.37 5.01 -8.81
N GLU A 199 -27.07 4.75 -10.08
CA GLU A 199 -26.59 5.77 -11.00
C GLU A 199 -27.75 6.60 -11.55
N ARG A 200 -27.62 7.93 -11.46
CA ARG A 200 -28.60 8.91 -11.96
C ARG A 200 -28.35 9.30 -13.43
#